data_f505e1be166abd50e9f8c35b0e915a78
#
_entry.id   f505e1be166abd50e9f8c35b0e915a78
#
_cell.length_a   1.000
_cell.length_b   1.000
_cell.length_c   1.000
_cell.angle_alpha   90.00
_cell.angle_beta   90.00
_cell.angle_gamma   90.00
#
_symmetry.space_group_name_H-M   'P 1'
#
loop_
_entity.id
_entity.type
_entity.pdbx_description
1 polymer ?
#
loop_
_entity_poly.entity_id
_entity_poly.type
_entity_poly.pdbx_seq_one_letter_code
_entity_poly.pdbx_strand_id
1 'polypeptide(L)'
;MMLSIGKYDIFAFAGGVIVVLARLNWVAGVGALVLASGNPEQAILASLSLLVLSQASSFRQFRARSIIALSVSILSWIVVQIWFMSAGLDLGRVSLIPDFLGESLSNILTAPLQEIWAWLGVGWFNVIPAIILIKGRERLILIAGVIVIPALATIITADGARVFGAIVLPSFLVVGLWL
;
A
#
# COMPACT_ATOMS: atom_id res chain seq x y z
N MET A 1 -6.25 -21.23 13.32
CA MET A 1 -5.70 -20.34 12.31
C MET A 1 -4.84 -19.31 13.04
N MET A 2 -3.53 -19.56 13.21
CA MET A 2 -2.61 -18.62 13.84
C MET A 2 -2.47 -17.44 12.87
N LEU A 3 -2.88 -16.27 13.29
CA LEU A 3 -2.52 -15.00 12.68
C LEU A 3 -1.00 -14.85 12.80
N SER A 4 -0.26 -15.42 11.87
CA SER A 4 1.14 -15.10 11.66
C SER A 4 1.18 -13.71 11.01
N ILE A 5 0.99 -12.70 11.85
CA ILE A 5 1.36 -11.35 11.46
C ILE A 5 2.86 -11.42 11.23
N GLY A 6 3.27 -11.40 9.95
CA GLY A 6 4.67 -11.47 9.58
C GLY A 6 5.41 -10.30 10.23
N LYS A 7 6.64 -10.51 10.65
CA LYS A 7 7.46 -9.48 11.35
C LYS A 7 7.48 -8.14 10.60
N TYR A 8 7.32 -8.16 9.28
CA TYR A 8 7.32 -6.98 8.40
C TYR A 8 6.02 -6.18 8.43
N ASP A 9 4.89 -6.80 8.80
CA ASP A 9 3.58 -6.13 8.81
C ASP A 9 3.50 -5.08 9.93
N ILE A 10 4.27 -5.27 11.01
CA ILE A 10 4.38 -4.30 12.10
C ILE A 10 5.00 -3.00 11.58
N PHE A 11 6.03 -3.08 10.73
CA PHE A 11 6.68 -1.91 10.15
C PHE A 11 5.75 -1.19 9.15
N ALA A 12 5.00 -1.95 8.35
CA ALA A 12 4.01 -1.39 7.45
C ALA A 12 2.92 -0.65 8.23
N PHE A 13 2.40 -1.26 9.30
CA PHE A 13 1.39 -0.64 10.15
C PHE A 13 1.93 0.61 10.86
N ALA A 14 3.03 0.48 11.60
CA ALA A 14 3.60 1.59 12.37
C ALA A 14 4.02 2.75 11.46
N GLY A 15 4.71 2.46 10.36
CA GLY A 15 5.14 3.46 9.39
C GLY A 15 3.95 4.18 8.74
N GLY A 16 2.92 3.45 8.33
CA GLY A 16 1.69 4.01 7.77
C GLY A 16 0.97 4.94 8.74
N VAL A 17 0.81 4.52 9.99
CA VAL A 17 0.22 5.36 11.06
C VAL A 17 1.03 6.64 11.27
N ILE A 18 2.36 6.54 11.37
CA ILE A 18 3.24 7.70 11.55
C ILE A 18 3.10 8.65 10.36
N VAL A 19 3.13 8.18 9.10
CA VAL A 19 2.98 9.02 7.90
C VAL A 19 1.65 9.79 7.94
N VAL A 20 0.55 9.12 8.26
CA VAL A 20 -0.79 9.72 8.26
C VAL A 20 -0.97 10.70 9.40
N LEU A 21 -0.56 10.35 10.62
CA LEU A 21 -0.76 11.18 11.81
C LEU A 21 0.30 12.26 12.01
N ALA A 22 1.39 12.24 11.24
CA ALA A 22 2.46 13.22 11.35
C ALA A 22 1.94 14.65 11.18
N ARG A 23 2.18 15.52 12.14
CA ARG A 23 1.93 16.98 12.00
C ARG A 23 3.08 17.68 11.28
N LEU A 24 4.30 17.19 11.44
CA LEU A 24 5.51 17.75 10.85
C LEU A 24 5.98 16.87 9.69
N ASN A 25 6.44 17.47 8.63
CA ASN A 25 6.87 16.78 7.41
C ASN A 25 8.04 15.82 7.65
N TRP A 26 8.99 16.17 8.51
CA TRP A 26 10.11 15.27 8.82
C TRP A 26 9.67 14.01 9.57
N VAL A 27 8.61 14.09 10.40
CA VAL A 27 8.00 12.92 11.07
C VAL A 27 7.39 11.98 10.04
N ALA A 28 6.75 12.53 8.99
CA ALA A 28 6.26 11.72 7.87
C ALA A 28 7.42 11.00 7.13
N GLY A 29 8.58 11.67 7.02
CA GLY A 29 9.80 11.05 6.48
C GLY A 29 10.29 9.87 7.34
N VAL A 30 10.32 10.03 8.67
CA VAL A 30 10.64 8.94 9.60
C VAL A 30 9.64 7.79 9.46
N GLY A 31 8.34 8.08 9.40
CA GLY A 31 7.30 7.07 9.17
C GLY A 31 7.52 6.31 7.86
N ALA A 32 7.92 7.00 6.79
CA ALA A 32 8.23 6.38 5.52
C ALA A 32 9.49 5.49 5.57
N LEU A 33 10.52 5.86 6.34
CA LEU A 33 11.67 5.00 6.59
C LEU A 33 11.27 3.72 7.34
N VAL A 34 10.42 3.85 8.36
CA VAL A 34 9.88 2.68 9.10
C VAL A 34 9.08 1.79 8.15
N LEU A 35 8.20 2.36 7.32
CA LEU A 35 7.43 1.64 6.31
C LEU A 35 8.35 0.89 5.33
N ALA A 36 9.38 1.57 4.82
CA ALA A 36 10.34 1.02 3.85
C ALA A 36 11.28 -0.03 4.44
N SER A 37 11.53 -0.01 5.77
CA SER A 37 12.37 -1.00 6.44
C SER A 37 11.77 -2.41 6.42
N GLY A 38 10.45 -2.51 6.32
CA GLY A 38 9.76 -3.79 6.12
C GLY A 38 9.88 -4.31 4.69
N ASN A 39 9.47 -3.49 3.73
CA ASN A 39 9.55 -3.76 2.30
C ASN A 39 9.49 -2.45 1.52
N PRO A 40 10.60 -1.99 0.93
CA PRO A 40 10.66 -0.70 0.24
C PRO A 40 9.77 -0.65 -1.02
N GLU A 41 9.53 -1.75 -1.71
CA GLU A 41 8.65 -1.80 -2.88
C GLU A 41 7.19 -1.57 -2.47
N GLN A 42 6.74 -2.23 -1.40
CA GLN A 42 5.40 -1.99 -0.83
C GLN A 42 5.26 -0.57 -0.29
N ALA A 43 6.32 -0.02 0.30
CA ALA A 43 6.33 1.36 0.79
C ALA A 43 6.16 2.38 -0.35
N ILE A 44 6.79 2.16 -1.51
CA ILE A 44 6.59 2.99 -2.71
C ILE A 44 5.12 2.96 -3.13
N LEU A 45 4.52 1.78 -3.24
CA LEU A 45 3.14 1.62 -3.68
C LEU A 45 2.14 2.17 -2.66
N ALA A 46 2.40 2.00 -1.36
CA ALA A 46 1.59 2.58 -0.29
C ALA A 46 1.64 4.13 -0.31
N SER A 47 2.83 4.69 -0.50
CA SER A 47 3.01 6.13 -0.62
C SER A 47 2.40 6.69 -1.91
N LEU A 48 2.45 5.95 -3.02
CA LEU A 48 1.80 6.29 -4.28
C LEU A 48 0.27 6.26 -4.14
N SER A 49 -0.29 5.22 -3.51
CA SER A 49 -1.72 5.14 -3.18
C SER A 49 -2.18 6.36 -2.40
N LEU A 50 -1.44 6.74 -1.36
CA LEU A 50 -1.74 7.92 -0.54
C LEU A 50 -1.59 9.22 -1.35
N LEU A 51 -0.59 9.33 -2.23
CA LEU A 51 -0.40 10.49 -3.10
C LEU A 51 -1.56 10.64 -4.09
N VAL A 52 -2.01 9.54 -4.70
CA VAL A 52 -3.17 9.55 -5.60
C VAL A 52 -4.41 9.97 -4.82
N LEU A 53 -4.68 9.40 -3.65
CA LEU A 53 -5.80 9.78 -2.81
C LEU A 53 -5.77 11.28 -2.46
N SER A 54 -4.60 11.83 -2.19
CA SER A 54 -4.40 13.25 -1.85
C SER A 54 -4.68 14.23 -3.00
N GLN A 55 -4.96 13.75 -4.22
CA GLN A 55 -5.44 14.60 -5.32
C GLN A 55 -6.91 14.99 -5.18
N ALA A 56 -7.70 14.25 -4.40
CA ALA A 56 -9.04 14.66 -4.04
C ALA A 56 -9.01 15.84 -3.05
N SER A 57 -9.93 16.78 -3.19
CA SER A 57 -10.00 17.99 -2.34
C SER A 57 -10.15 17.63 -0.86
N SER A 58 -10.93 16.60 -0.56
CA SER A 58 -11.18 16.08 0.79
C SER A 58 -9.91 15.60 1.49
N PHE A 59 -8.87 15.18 0.74
CA PHE A 59 -7.65 14.59 1.28
C PHE A 59 -6.38 15.42 0.98
N ARG A 60 -6.55 16.62 0.43
CA ARG A 60 -5.44 17.50 -0.02
C ARG A 60 -4.41 17.81 1.07
N GLN A 61 -4.83 17.83 2.33
CA GLN A 61 -3.94 18.06 3.48
C GLN A 61 -2.83 17.01 3.63
N PHE A 62 -2.99 15.81 3.05
CA PHE A 62 -2.00 14.74 3.10
C PHE A 62 -0.97 14.80 1.97
N ARG A 63 -1.13 15.71 0.99
CA ARG A 63 -0.32 15.74 -0.23
C ARG A 63 1.18 15.91 0.03
N ALA A 64 1.56 16.87 0.86
CA ALA A 64 2.98 17.11 1.17
C ALA A 64 3.61 15.87 1.85
N ARG A 65 2.91 15.26 2.79
CA ARG A 65 3.37 14.04 3.49
C ARG A 65 3.51 12.87 2.54
N SER A 66 2.56 12.71 1.60
CA SER A 66 2.60 11.64 0.58
C SER A 66 3.78 11.79 -0.36
N ILE A 67 4.12 13.02 -0.77
CA ILE A 67 5.29 13.31 -1.61
C ILE A 67 6.56 12.93 -0.85
N ILE A 68 6.69 13.35 0.39
CA ILE A 68 7.85 13.02 1.23
C ILE A 68 7.95 11.52 1.43
N ALA A 69 6.84 10.86 1.77
CA ALA A 69 6.81 9.42 1.98
C ALA A 69 7.24 8.67 0.71
N LEU A 70 6.73 9.07 -0.45
CA LEU A 70 7.12 8.48 -1.73
C LEU A 70 8.61 8.70 -2.04
N SER A 71 9.12 9.91 -1.86
CA SER A 71 10.53 10.23 -2.09
C SER A 71 11.46 9.40 -1.19
N VAL A 72 11.14 9.32 0.11
CA VAL A 72 11.90 8.52 1.07
C VAL A 72 11.85 7.02 0.74
N SER A 73 10.68 6.51 0.35
CA SER A 73 10.51 5.11 -0.03
C SER A 73 11.31 4.76 -1.30
N ILE A 74 11.34 5.64 -2.31
CA ILE A 74 12.15 5.46 -3.52
C ILE A 74 13.63 5.48 -3.17
N LEU A 75 14.09 6.43 -2.35
CA LEU A 75 15.49 6.49 -1.93
C LEU A 75 15.90 5.24 -1.15
N SER A 76 15.04 4.76 -0.25
CA SER A 76 15.27 3.53 0.51
C SER A 76 15.38 2.32 -0.42
N TRP A 77 14.52 2.23 -1.44
CA TRP A 77 14.59 1.17 -2.45
C TRP A 77 15.90 1.23 -3.23
N ILE A 78 16.33 2.43 -3.69
CA ILE A 78 17.60 2.61 -4.41
C ILE A 78 18.78 2.15 -3.54
N VAL A 79 18.82 2.53 -2.27
CA VAL A 79 19.89 2.13 -1.34
C VAL A 79 19.93 0.61 -1.18
N VAL A 80 18.76 -0.03 -1.02
CA VAL A 80 18.67 -1.49 -0.91
C VAL A 80 19.15 -2.16 -2.20
N GLN A 81 18.77 -1.66 -3.38
CA GLN A 81 19.21 -2.21 -4.66
C GLN A 81 20.74 -2.10 -4.84
N ILE A 82 21.31 -0.93 -4.54
CA ILE A 82 22.77 -0.73 -4.60
C ILE A 82 23.49 -1.70 -3.66
N TRP A 83 22.97 -1.89 -2.46
CA TRP A 83 23.56 -2.81 -1.49
C TRP A 83 23.52 -4.26 -1.99
N PHE A 84 22.40 -4.74 -2.52
CA PHE A 84 22.28 -6.09 -3.09
C PHE A 84 23.23 -6.27 -4.28
N MET A 85 23.28 -5.31 -5.20
CA MET A 85 24.21 -5.36 -6.34
C MET A 85 25.68 -5.40 -5.88
N SER A 86 26.05 -4.63 -4.86
CA SER A 86 27.41 -4.63 -4.32
C SER A 86 27.78 -5.93 -3.62
N ALA A 87 26.78 -6.64 -3.07
CA ALA A 87 26.95 -7.96 -2.45
C ALA A 87 26.93 -9.12 -3.47
N GLY A 88 26.77 -8.84 -4.76
CA GLY A 88 26.66 -9.87 -5.80
C GLY A 88 25.38 -10.70 -5.71
N LEU A 89 24.35 -10.20 -5.03
CA LEU A 89 23.07 -10.88 -4.85
C LEU A 89 22.07 -10.41 -5.92
N ASP A 90 21.48 -11.37 -6.62
CA ASP A 90 20.33 -11.10 -7.51
C ASP A 90 19.03 -11.33 -6.72
N LEU A 91 18.14 -10.35 -6.77
CA LEU A 91 16.84 -10.48 -6.11
C LEU A 91 15.91 -11.49 -6.79
N GLY A 92 16.18 -11.87 -8.04
CA GLY A 92 15.50 -12.96 -8.79
C GLY A 92 13.97 -12.83 -8.92
N ARG A 93 13.37 -11.78 -8.34
CA ARG A 93 11.91 -11.64 -8.22
C ARG A 93 11.20 -11.46 -9.56
N VAL A 94 11.87 -10.85 -10.53
CA VAL A 94 11.28 -10.58 -11.85
C VAL A 94 10.98 -11.90 -12.60
N SER A 95 11.81 -12.91 -12.43
CA SER A 95 11.61 -14.24 -13.05
C SER A 95 10.39 -14.99 -12.49
N LEU A 96 9.94 -14.66 -11.28
CA LEU A 96 8.81 -15.31 -10.62
C LEU A 96 7.46 -14.60 -10.91
N ILE A 97 7.47 -13.41 -11.52
CA ILE A 97 6.24 -12.66 -11.82
C ILE A 97 5.26 -13.48 -12.67
N PRO A 98 5.65 -14.18 -13.75
CA PRO A 98 4.71 -14.95 -14.55
C PRO A 98 3.96 -16.03 -13.75
N ASP A 99 4.68 -16.72 -12.85
CA ASP A 99 4.11 -17.78 -12.02
C ASP A 99 3.09 -17.22 -11.02
N PHE A 100 3.46 -16.14 -10.33
CA PHE A 100 2.55 -15.46 -9.39
C PHE A 100 1.33 -14.86 -10.09
N LEU A 101 1.52 -14.29 -11.28
CA LEU A 101 0.42 -13.76 -12.08
C LEU A 101 -0.59 -14.86 -12.42
N GLY A 102 -0.11 -16.02 -12.85
CA GLY A 102 -0.97 -17.17 -13.17
C GLY A 102 -1.75 -17.67 -11.98
N GLU A 103 -1.11 -17.82 -10.82
CA GLU A 103 -1.75 -18.25 -9.57
C GLU A 103 -2.79 -17.24 -9.08
N SER A 104 -2.43 -15.95 -9.03
CA SER A 104 -3.33 -14.88 -8.58
C SER A 104 -4.55 -14.74 -9.47
N LEU A 105 -4.38 -14.79 -10.80
CA LEU A 105 -5.51 -14.75 -11.74
C LEU A 105 -6.40 -15.97 -11.58
N SER A 106 -5.84 -17.17 -11.40
CA SER A 106 -6.60 -18.39 -11.14
C SER A 106 -7.47 -18.24 -9.88
N ASN A 107 -6.88 -17.75 -8.78
CA ASN A 107 -7.60 -17.54 -7.52
C ASN A 107 -8.73 -16.52 -7.66
N ILE A 108 -8.48 -15.40 -8.32
CA ILE A 108 -9.51 -14.38 -8.58
C ILE A 108 -10.66 -14.94 -9.44
N LEU A 109 -10.35 -15.76 -10.44
CA LEU A 109 -11.36 -16.34 -11.33
C LEU A 109 -12.18 -17.45 -10.64
N THR A 110 -11.56 -18.25 -9.77
CA THR A 110 -12.20 -19.39 -9.12
C THR A 110 -13.00 -18.98 -7.87
N ALA A 111 -12.54 -17.99 -7.11
CA ALA A 111 -13.16 -17.56 -5.86
C ALA A 111 -13.15 -16.02 -5.69
N PRO A 112 -13.74 -15.24 -6.62
CA PRO A 112 -13.58 -13.78 -6.66
C PRO A 112 -14.06 -13.08 -5.37
N LEU A 113 -15.17 -13.51 -4.81
CA LEU A 113 -15.71 -12.91 -3.58
C LEU A 113 -14.82 -13.16 -2.37
N GLN A 114 -14.22 -14.35 -2.29
CA GLN A 114 -13.31 -14.73 -1.20
C GLN A 114 -12.01 -13.91 -1.29
N GLU A 115 -11.45 -13.75 -2.48
CA GLU A 115 -10.24 -12.95 -2.71
C GLU A 115 -10.48 -11.47 -2.40
N ILE A 116 -11.54 -10.88 -2.94
CA ILE A 116 -11.92 -9.48 -2.67
C ILE A 116 -12.15 -9.27 -1.17
N TRP A 117 -12.83 -10.22 -0.50
CA TRP A 117 -13.01 -10.13 0.95
C TRP A 117 -11.69 -10.23 1.70
N ALA A 118 -10.79 -11.13 1.30
CA ALA A 118 -9.49 -11.32 1.91
C ALA A 118 -8.60 -10.06 1.87
N TRP A 119 -8.76 -9.19 0.85
CA TRP A 119 -7.95 -7.97 0.70
C TRP A 119 -8.14 -6.97 1.83
N LEU A 120 -9.36 -6.71 2.25
CA LEU A 120 -9.67 -5.69 3.28
C LEU A 120 -10.48 -6.25 4.45
N GLY A 121 -11.12 -7.41 4.32
CA GLY A 121 -11.98 -7.98 5.36
C GLY A 121 -13.00 -6.95 5.85
N VAL A 122 -13.01 -6.71 7.15
CA VAL A 122 -13.90 -5.71 7.77
C VAL A 122 -13.63 -4.26 7.32
N GLY A 123 -12.48 -3.99 6.73
CA GLY A 123 -12.15 -2.66 6.18
C GLY A 123 -13.08 -2.21 5.07
N TRP A 124 -13.75 -3.13 4.39
CA TRP A 124 -14.77 -2.79 3.40
C TRP A 124 -15.93 -1.96 3.98
N PHE A 125 -16.23 -2.10 5.27
CA PHE A 125 -17.26 -1.29 5.94
C PHE A 125 -16.90 0.21 6.01
N ASN A 126 -15.64 0.59 5.87
CA ASN A 126 -15.24 1.99 5.76
C ASN A 126 -15.11 2.44 4.29
N VAL A 127 -14.57 1.59 3.43
CA VAL A 127 -14.32 1.93 2.02
C VAL A 127 -15.62 2.09 1.24
N ILE A 128 -16.58 1.18 1.41
CA ILE A 128 -17.86 1.23 0.69
C ILE A 128 -18.65 2.51 1.00
N PRO A 129 -18.88 2.90 2.28
CA PRO A 129 -19.53 4.18 2.58
C PRO A 129 -18.79 5.38 1.98
N ALA A 130 -17.46 5.42 2.04
CA ALA A 130 -16.69 6.50 1.45
C ALA A 130 -16.89 6.59 -0.08
N ILE A 131 -16.93 5.46 -0.79
CA ILE A 131 -17.22 5.41 -2.23
C ILE A 131 -18.64 5.91 -2.53
N ILE A 132 -19.61 5.65 -1.65
CA ILE A 132 -20.99 6.09 -1.82
C ILE A 132 -21.11 7.60 -1.57
N LEU A 133 -20.48 8.10 -0.52
CA LEU A 133 -20.57 9.50 -0.09
C LEU A 133 -19.81 10.45 -1.02
N ILE A 134 -18.62 10.05 -1.48
CA ILE A 134 -17.79 10.85 -2.38
C ILE A 134 -18.34 10.73 -3.83
N LYS A 135 -18.47 11.86 -4.52
CA LYS A 135 -19.07 11.91 -5.86
C LYS A 135 -18.09 12.38 -6.94
N GLY A 136 -18.44 12.12 -8.19
CA GLY A 136 -17.73 12.63 -9.35
C GLY A 136 -16.28 12.14 -9.44
N ARG A 137 -15.37 13.04 -9.84
CA ARG A 137 -13.96 12.75 -10.04
C ARG A 137 -13.26 12.27 -8.75
N GLU A 138 -13.66 12.77 -7.60
CA GLU A 138 -13.06 12.40 -6.32
C GLU A 138 -13.32 10.93 -5.96
N ARG A 139 -14.48 10.37 -6.35
CA ARG A 139 -14.76 8.94 -6.22
C ARG A 139 -13.78 8.10 -7.02
N LEU A 140 -13.45 8.50 -8.26
CA LEU A 140 -12.48 7.79 -9.09
C LEU A 140 -11.08 7.82 -8.47
N ILE A 141 -10.68 8.96 -7.92
CA ILE A 141 -9.41 9.12 -7.21
C ILE A 141 -9.36 8.20 -5.96
N LEU A 142 -10.44 8.14 -5.19
CA LEU A 142 -10.55 7.26 -4.02
C LEU A 142 -10.43 5.80 -4.43
N ILE A 143 -11.18 5.37 -5.45
CA ILE A 143 -11.11 4.00 -5.97
C ILE A 143 -9.69 3.68 -6.47
N ALA A 144 -9.06 4.60 -7.20
CA ALA A 144 -7.69 4.41 -7.70
C ALA A 144 -6.68 4.24 -6.55
N GLY A 145 -6.73 5.12 -5.53
CA GLY A 145 -5.78 5.09 -4.41
C GLY A 145 -6.03 3.95 -3.41
N VAL A 146 -7.27 3.54 -3.19
CA VAL A 146 -7.61 2.55 -2.14
C VAL A 146 -7.78 1.15 -2.71
N ILE A 147 -8.17 1.01 -3.96
CA ILE A 147 -8.47 -0.29 -4.56
C ILE A 147 -7.52 -0.63 -5.71
N VAL A 148 -7.45 0.20 -6.75
CA VAL A 148 -6.78 -0.17 -8.00
C VAL A 148 -5.27 -0.35 -7.80
N ILE A 149 -4.58 0.62 -7.19
CA ILE A 149 -3.12 0.52 -7.00
C ILE A 149 -2.76 -0.68 -6.10
N PRO A 150 -3.37 -0.88 -4.92
CA PRO A 150 -3.10 -2.07 -4.11
C PRO A 150 -3.45 -3.37 -4.83
N ALA A 151 -4.58 -3.43 -5.55
CA ALA A 151 -5.00 -4.64 -6.28
C ALA A 151 -4.01 -5.01 -7.39
N LEU A 152 -3.52 -4.04 -8.18
CA LEU A 152 -2.51 -4.30 -9.21
C LEU A 152 -1.22 -4.89 -8.62
N ALA A 153 -0.83 -4.44 -7.42
CA ALA A 153 0.33 -5.00 -6.75
C ALA A 153 0.11 -6.44 -6.27
N THR A 154 -1.10 -6.81 -5.88
CA THR A 154 -1.41 -8.17 -5.40
C THR A 154 -1.36 -9.21 -6.50
N ILE A 155 -1.70 -8.83 -7.73
CA ILE A 155 -1.73 -9.74 -8.88
C ILE A 155 -0.35 -10.33 -9.20
N ILE A 156 0.72 -9.61 -8.84
CA ILE A 156 2.11 -10.02 -9.11
C ILE A 156 2.81 -10.64 -7.89
N THR A 157 2.06 -11.05 -6.87
CA THR A 157 2.64 -11.59 -5.63
C THR A 157 1.92 -12.86 -5.19
N ALA A 158 2.65 -13.78 -4.54
CA ALA A 158 2.08 -15.02 -4.00
C ALA A 158 1.17 -14.81 -2.78
N ASP A 159 1.33 -13.70 -2.04
CA ASP A 159 0.56 -13.37 -0.82
C ASP A 159 -0.22 -12.07 -1.05
N GLY A 160 -1.21 -12.14 -1.95
CA GLY A 160 -1.98 -11.00 -2.42
C GLY A 160 -2.67 -10.24 -1.29
N ALA A 161 -3.38 -10.93 -0.40
CA ALA A 161 -4.16 -10.30 0.67
C ALA A 161 -3.28 -9.48 1.64
N ARG A 162 -2.11 -10.03 2.00
CA ARG A 162 -1.16 -9.36 2.88
C ARG A 162 -0.52 -8.15 2.21
N VAL A 163 -0.13 -8.29 0.95
CA VAL A 163 0.46 -7.18 0.16
C VAL A 163 -0.56 -6.08 -0.05
N PHE A 164 -1.81 -6.42 -0.38
CA PHE A 164 -2.91 -5.46 -0.47
C PHE A 164 -3.05 -4.68 0.85
N GLY A 165 -3.18 -5.38 1.98
CA GLY A 165 -3.33 -4.77 3.29
C GLY A 165 -2.20 -3.80 3.63
N ALA A 166 -0.94 -4.19 3.37
CA ALA A 166 0.22 -3.34 3.63
C ALA A 166 0.24 -2.06 2.78
N ILE A 167 -0.14 -2.17 1.50
CA ILE A 167 -0.14 -1.03 0.56
C ILE A 167 -1.32 -0.09 0.83
N VAL A 168 -2.51 -0.62 1.10
CA VAL A 168 -3.72 0.21 1.28
C VAL A 168 -3.75 0.92 2.63
N LEU A 169 -3.03 0.42 3.63
CA LEU A 169 -3.16 0.86 5.03
C LEU A 169 -3.09 2.38 5.23
N PRO A 170 -2.10 3.13 4.72
CA PRO A 170 -2.05 4.58 4.91
C PRO A 170 -3.27 5.28 4.30
N SER A 171 -3.70 4.87 3.10
CA SER A 171 -4.87 5.43 2.43
C SER A 171 -6.16 5.08 3.16
N PHE A 172 -6.27 3.86 3.68
CA PHE A 172 -7.40 3.40 4.49
C PHE A 172 -7.54 4.20 5.79
N LEU A 173 -6.43 4.48 6.48
CA LEU A 173 -6.42 5.31 7.68
C LEU A 173 -6.92 6.73 7.38
N VAL A 174 -6.48 7.32 6.26
CA VAL A 174 -6.95 8.65 5.83
C VAL A 174 -8.46 8.66 5.57
N VAL A 175 -8.97 7.63 4.91
CA VAL A 175 -10.42 7.48 4.66
C VAL A 175 -11.20 7.32 5.97
N GLY A 176 -10.71 6.48 6.88
CA GLY A 176 -11.33 6.28 8.19
C GLY A 176 -11.33 7.53 9.08
N LEU A 177 -10.32 8.40 8.96
CA LEU A 177 -10.29 9.68 9.67
C LEU A 177 -11.22 10.73 9.05
N TRP A 178 -11.61 10.55 7.80
CA TRP A 178 -12.51 11.46 7.08
C TRP A 178 -14.00 11.14 7.32
N LEU A 179 -14.35 9.86 7.49
CA LEU A 179 -15.70 9.41 7.82
C LEU A 179 -16.11 9.79 9.21
#